data_6e68a7c6af8b6431d094f257d761df4f
#
_entry.id   6e68a7c6af8b6431d094f257d761df4f
#
_cell.length_a   1.000
_cell.length_b   1.000
_cell.length_c   1.000
_cell.angle_alpha   90.00
_cell.angle_beta   90.00
_cell.angle_gamma   90.00
#
_symmetry.space_group_name_H-M   'P 1'
#
loop_
_entity.id
_entity.type
_entity.pdbx_description
1 polymer ?
#
loop_
_entity_poly.entity_id
_entity_poly.type
_entity_poly.pdbx_seq_one_letter_code
_entity_poly.pdbx_strand_id
1 'polypeptide(L)'
;MRLSLMMATVVAGVALAGAANAQDAHAGHEAHAAEGQYRASLTRMITSTADGECPADLMAAELLSACNEQVDQIGPALQSLGPVSDMAFVSAEGEGAERVETYEVFFESGQMLTWGIGGYTDGKFTVAFVTG
;
A
#
# COMPACT_ATOMS: atom_id res chain seq x y z
N MET A 1 56.07 -29.12 11.43
CA MET A 1 55.70 -28.94 11.34
C MET A 1 54.79 -28.44 11.50
N ARG A 2 54.21 -28.09 11.41
CA ARG A 2 53.59 -27.81 11.52
C ARG A 2 52.93 -27.10 11.58
N LEU A 3 52.25 -26.67 11.43
CA LEU A 3 51.76 -26.17 11.45
C LEU A 3 50.90 -25.54 11.27
N SER A 4 50.49 -25.19 11.18
CA SER A 4 50.02 -24.69 10.83
C SER A 4 48.99 -24.33 10.81
N LEU A 5 48.49 -24.33 10.83
CA LEU A 5 47.65 -24.26 10.67
C LEU A 5 46.72 -23.62 11.02
N MET A 6 46.33 -23.36 11.21
CA MET A 6 45.68 -23.02 11.60
C MET A 6 44.95 -22.14 11.54
N MET A 7 44.75 -21.74 11.42
CA MET A 7 44.35 -21.04 11.39
C MET A 7 43.41 -20.46 11.09
N ALA A 8 43.17 -20.43 10.83
CA ALA A 8 42.58 -19.90 10.17
C ALA A 8 41.32 -19.50 10.34
N THR A 9 40.91 -19.80 10.36
CA THR A 9 39.88 -19.81 10.53
C THR A 9 39.02 -18.87 10.92
N VAL A 10 39.18 -18.54 11.64
CA VAL A 10 38.55 -17.78 12.17
C VAL A 10 37.79 -16.78 11.68
N VAL A 11 38.21 -16.27 11.11
CA VAL A 11 37.77 -15.25 10.56
C VAL A 11 36.52 -15.18 9.98
N ALA A 12 36.15 -16.09 9.36
CA ALA A 12 34.98 -16.04 8.60
C ALA A 12 33.77 -15.66 9.41
N GLY A 13 33.72 -16.07 10.56
CA GLY A 13 32.54 -15.84 11.35
C GLY A 13 32.23 -14.40 11.53
N VAL A 14 33.24 -13.66 11.59
CA VAL A 14 33.05 -12.27 11.86
C VAL A 14 32.37 -11.55 10.75
N ALA A 15 32.76 -11.89 9.58
CA ALA A 15 32.19 -11.21 8.43
C ALA A 15 30.68 -11.42 8.36
N LEU A 16 30.26 -12.58 8.77
CA LEU A 16 28.85 -12.88 8.72
C LEU A 16 28.05 -11.99 9.67
N ALA A 17 28.62 -11.72 10.79
CA ALA A 17 27.93 -10.87 11.73
C ALA A 17 27.71 -9.49 11.18
N GLY A 18 28.69 -8.99 10.49
CA GLY A 18 28.54 -7.68 9.89
C GLY A 18 27.47 -7.64 8.83
N ALA A 19 27.40 -8.71 8.05
CA ALA A 19 26.40 -8.77 7.02
C ALA A 19 24.99 -8.81 7.62
N ALA A 20 24.82 -9.51 8.71
CA ALA A 20 23.52 -9.58 9.35
C ALA A 20 23.06 -8.19 9.81
N ASN A 21 23.95 -7.43 10.36
CA ASN A 21 23.59 -6.10 10.81
C ASN A 21 23.17 -5.19 9.67
N ALA A 22 23.84 -5.30 8.55
CA ALA A 22 23.47 -4.52 7.38
C ALA A 22 22.08 -4.89 6.88
N GLN A 23 21.74 -6.16 6.96
CA GLN A 23 20.43 -6.60 6.53
C GLN A 23 19.33 -6.05 7.43
N ASP A 24 19.57 -5.98 8.71
CA ASP A 24 18.59 -5.43 9.63
C ASP A 24 18.28 -3.98 9.33
N ALA A 25 19.30 -3.21 8.98
CA ALA A 25 19.11 -1.82 8.61
C ALA A 25 18.27 -1.69 7.33
N HIS A 26 18.50 -2.56 6.37
CA HIS A 26 17.72 -2.57 5.15
C HIS A 26 16.28 -2.97 5.40
N ALA A 27 16.07 -3.91 6.29
CA ALA A 27 14.72 -4.35 6.60
C ALA A 27 13.87 -3.20 7.13
N GLY A 28 14.44 -2.29 7.89
CA GLY A 28 13.72 -1.13 8.37
C GLY A 28 13.24 -0.22 7.24
N HIS A 29 14.07 -0.02 6.23
CA HIS A 29 13.70 0.76 5.06
C HIS A 29 12.63 0.06 4.23
N GLU A 30 12.76 -1.24 4.07
CA GLU A 30 11.80 -2.00 3.30
C GLU A 30 10.43 -2.01 3.96
N ALA A 31 10.38 -2.06 5.29
CA ALA A 31 9.12 -2.01 6.01
C ALA A 31 8.37 -0.71 5.72
N HIS A 32 9.09 0.41 5.64
CA HIS A 32 8.48 1.69 5.31
C HIS A 32 7.89 1.67 3.90
N ALA A 33 8.64 1.17 2.93
CA ALA A 33 8.17 1.05 1.56
C ALA A 33 7.02 0.07 1.44
N ALA A 34 7.03 -0.98 2.25
CA ALA A 34 6.00 -2.00 2.22
C ALA A 34 4.66 -1.55 2.80
N GLU A 35 4.63 -0.40 3.47
CA GLU A 35 3.37 0.11 3.98
C GLU A 35 2.58 0.88 2.93
N GLY A 36 3.19 1.17 1.80
CA GLY A 36 2.56 1.91 0.74
C GLY A 36 2.57 3.41 1.00
N GLN A 37 2.27 4.17 -0.03
CA GLN A 37 2.29 5.63 0.03
C GLN A 37 0.90 6.24 0.04
N TYR A 38 -0.10 5.50 -0.44
CA TYR A 38 -1.43 6.03 -0.72
C TYR A 38 -2.50 5.60 0.29
N ARG A 39 -2.08 5.05 1.41
CA ARG A 39 -3.03 4.56 2.43
C ARG A 39 -4.00 5.63 2.90
N ALA A 40 -3.48 6.79 3.26
CA ALA A 40 -4.34 7.86 3.78
C ALA A 40 -5.30 8.38 2.71
N SER A 41 -4.81 8.49 1.48
CA SER A 41 -5.65 8.94 0.38
C SER A 41 -6.75 7.95 0.06
N LEU A 42 -6.42 6.66 0.07
CA LEU A 42 -7.41 5.62 -0.18
C LEU A 42 -8.46 5.59 0.91
N THR A 43 -8.05 5.71 2.17
CA THR A 43 -8.99 5.74 3.29
C THR A 43 -9.98 6.90 3.12
N ARG A 44 -9.47 8.07 2.77
CA ARG A 44 -10.31 9.22 2.57
C ARG A 44 -11.25 9.04 1.37
N MET A 45 -10.74 8.45 0.30
CA MET A 45 -11.52 8.20 -0.89
C MET A 45 -12.71 7.27 -0.58
N ILE A 46 -12.44 6.19 0.15
CA ILE A 46 -13.48 5.24 0.55
C ILE A 46 -14.50 5.91 1.46
N THR A 47 -14.04 6.65 2.46
CA THR A 47 -14.92 7.30 3.42
C THR A 47 -15.82 8.33 2.74
N SER A 48 -15.25 9.17 1.89
CA SER A 48 -16.04 10.18 1.18
C SER A 48 -17.07 9.53 0.27
N THR A 49 -16.67 8.49 -0.44
CA THR A 49 -17.60 7.80 -1.36
C THR A 49 -18.74 7.13 -0.59
N ALA A 50 -18.44 6.58 0.59
CA ALA A 50 -19.48 6.01 1.44
C ALA A 50 -20.49 7.08 1.87
N ASP A 51 -20.04 8.32 2.03
CA ASP A 51 -20.92 9.44 2.38
C ASP A 51 -21.63 10.04 1.18
N GLY A 52 -21.41 9.47 0.00
CA GLY A 52 -22.07 9.93 -1.22
C GLY A 52 -21.33 11.03 -1.95
N GLU A 53 -20.06 11.25 -1.61
CA GLU A 53 -19.27 12.30 -2.22
C GLU A 53 -18.01 11.76 -2.88
N CYS A 54 -17.70 12.31 -4.04
CA CYS A 54 -16.46 11.96 -4.72
C CYS A 54 -15.45 13.07 -4.47
N PRO A 55 -14.31 12.79 -3.82
CA PRO A 55 -13.38 13.85 -3.43
C PRO A 55 -12.62 14.41 -4.63
N ALA A 56 -13.10 15.55 -5.12
CA ALA A 56 -12.54 16.19 -6.32
C ALA A 56 -11.08 16.62 -6.13
N ASP A 57 -10.65 16.83 -4.92
CA ASP A 57 -9.26 17.19 -4.64
C ASP A 57 -8.30 15.99 -4.72
N LEU A 58 -8.83 14.78 -4.68
CA LEU A 58 -8.04 13.56 -4.81
C LEU A 58 -8.18 12.88 -6.17
N MET A 59 -9.28 13.11 -6.85
CA MET A 59 -9.59 12.41 -8.11
C MET A 59 -9.35 13.29 -9.32
N ALA A 60 -8.60 12.79 -10.27
CA ALA A 60 -8.44 13.45 -11.56
C ALA A 60 -9.79 13.42 -12.31
N ALA A 61 -9.94 14.25 -13.34
CA ALA A 61 -11.21 14.45 -13.99
C ALA A 61 -11.92 13.16 -14.42
N GLU A 62 -11.19 12.25 -15.01
CA GLU A 62 -11.78 11.00 -15.49
C GLU A 62 -12.24 10.10 -14.36
N LEU A 63 -11.43 9.98 -13.32
CA LEU A 63 -11.78 9.19 -12.15
C LEU A 63 -12.95 9.83 -11.41
N LEU A 64 -12.95 11.15 -11.30
CA LEU A 64 -14.03 11.88 -10.66
C LEU A 64 -15.35 11.66 -11.39
N SER A 65 -15.32 11.70 -12.72
CA SER A 65 -16.51 11.46 -13.52
C SER A 65 -17.04 10.05 -13.30
N ALA A 66 -16.17 9.06 -13.32
CA ALA A 66 -16.56 7.67 -13.09
C ALA A 66 -17.14 7.48 -11.67
N CYS A 67 -16.55 8.14 -10.70
CA CYS A 67 -17.06 8.10 -9.33
C CYS A 67 -18.47 8.68 -9.27
N ASN A 68 -18.66 9.86 -9.85
CA ASN A 68 -19.96 10.54 -9.82
C ASN A 68 -21.05 9.71 -10.48
N GLU A 69 -20.72 8.92 -11.49
CA GLU A 69 -21.70 8.06 -12.14
C GLU A 69 -22.09 6.85 -11.30
N GLN A 70 -21.24 6.47 -10.37
CA GLN A 70 -21.44 5.24 -9.58
C GLN A 70 -21.71 5.48 -8.11
N VAL A 71 -21.50 6.69 -7.63
CA VAL A 71 -21.56 6.98 -6.19
C VAL A 71 -22.92 6.65 -5.58
N ASP A 72 -23.98 6.82 -6.33
CA ASP A 72 -25.33 6.54 -5.85
C ASP A 72 -25.55 5.04 -5.57
N GLN A 73 -24.75 4.20 -6.19
CA GLN A 73 -24.82 2.76 -5.97
C GLN A 73 -23.75 2.29 -5.00
N ILE A 74 -22.55 2.83 -5.14
CA ILE A 74 -21.40 2.42 -4.35
C ILE A 74 -21.51 2.95 -2.91
N GLY A 75 -21.96 4.19 -2.76
CA GLY A 75 -22.07 4.81 -1.44
C GLY A 75 -22.85 3.98 -0.44
N PRO A 76 -24.11 3.65 -0.73
CA PRO A 76 -24.90 2.82 0.17
C PRO A 76 -24.28 1.44 0.41
N ALA A 77 -23.66 0.86 -0.62
CA ALA A 77 -23.00 -0.43 -0.45
C ALA A 77 -21.84 -0.33 0.54
N LEU A 78 -21.04 0.73 0.44
CA LEU A 78 -19.93 0.95 1.37
C LEU A 78 -20.46 1.24 2.78
N GLN A 79 -21.55 1.98 2.90
CA GLN A 79 -22.14 2.25 4.19
C GLN A 79 -22.58 0.97 4.88
N SER A 80 -23.10 0.01 4.12
CA SER A 80 -23.54 -1.26 4.71
C SER A 80 -22.39 -2.11 5.23
N LEU A 81 -21.17 -1.86 4.76
CA LEU A 81 -19.98 -2.52 5.26
C LEU A 81 -19.46 -1.91 6.56
N GLY A 82 -19.91 -0.73 6.88
CA GLY A 82 -19.44 0.00 8.04
C GLY A 82 -18.10 0.71 7.76
N PRO A 83 -17.59 1.43 8.74
CA PRO A 83 -16.31 2.15 8.56
C PRO A 83 -15.14 1.19 8.29
N VAL A 84 -14.10 1.74 7.70
CA VAL A 84 -12.85 1.00 7.52
C VAL A 84 -12.25 0.75 8.90
N SER A 85 -12.00 -0.51 9.21
CA SER A 85 -11.41 -0.89 10.50
C SER A 85 -9.91 -1.11 10.41
N ASP A 86 -9.42 -1.53 9.25
CA ASP A 86 -7.99 -1.75 9.04
C ASP A 86 -7.70 -1.79 7.54
N MET A 87 -6.43 -1.66 7.21
CA MET A 87 -6.01 -1.68 5.82
C MET A 87 -4.60 -2.24 5.73
N ALA A 88 -4.40 -3.24 4.89
CA ALA A 88 -3.12 -3.89 4.71
C ALA A 88 -2.60 -3.64 3.29
N PHE A 89 -1.36 -3.17 3.20
CA PHE A 89 -0.71 -3.00 1.91
C PHE A 89 -0.35 -4.37 1.33
N VAL A 90 -0.71 -4.60 0.07
CA VAL A 90 -0.42 -5.87 -0.60
C VAL A 90 0.75 -5.76 -1.55
N SER A 91 0.72 -4.80 -2.45
CA SER A 91 1.77 -4.67 -3.46
C SER A 91 1.70 -3.31 -4.14
N ALA A 92 2.77 -3.00 -4.86
CA ALA A 92 2.82 -1.82 -5.71
C ALA A 92 3.47 -2.20 -7.02
N GLU A 93 2.93 -1.69 -8.12
CA GLU A 93 3.48 -1.92 -9.44
C GLU A 93 3.64 -0.59 -10.15
N GLY A 94 4.71 -0.48 -10.94
CA GLY A 94 5.00 0.75 -11.66
C GLY A 94 5.66 1.80 -10.78
N GLU A 95 6.00 2.92 -11.37
CA GLU A 95 6.68 4.00 -10.67
C GLU A 95 6.11 5.34 -11.12
N GLY A 96 6.24 6.34 -10.26
CA GLY A 96 5.79 7.69 -10.57
C GLY A 96 4.30 7.71 -10.90
N ALA A 97 3.95 8.28 -12.04
CA ALA A 97 2.57 8.41 -12.46
C ALA A 97 1.93 7.07 -12.84
N GLU A 98 2.73 6.02 -13.01
CA GLU A 98 2.21 4.70 -13.35
C GLU A 98 2.12 3.78 -12.14
N ARG A 99 2.52 4.25 -10.96
CA ARG A 99 2.49 3.44 -9.76
C ARG A 99 1.05 3.18 -9.32
N VAL A 100 0.71 1.92 -9.14
CA VAL A 100 -0.58 1.49 -8.61
C VAL A 100 -0.32 0.64 -7.37
N GLU A 101 -0.96 0.97 -6.29
CA GLU A 101 -0.84 0.22 -5.04
C GLU A 101 -2.12 -0.55 -4.80
N THR A 102 -1.96 -1.75 -4.27
CA THR A 102 -3.08 -2.63 -3.95
C THR A 102 -3.15 -2.81 -2.44
N TYR A 103 -4.35 -2.71 -1.90
CA TYR A 103 -4.61 -2.83 -0.47
C TYR A 103 -5.77 -3.79 -0.21
N GLU A 104 -5.68 -4.51 0.90
CA GLU A 104 -6.83 -5.21 1.45
C GLU A 104 -7.45 -4.30 2.50
N VAL A 105 -8.70 -3.95 2.32
CA VAL A 105 -9.39 -3.03 3.20
C VAL A 105 -10.42 -3.81 4.00
N PHE A 106 -10.31 -3.71 5.32
CA PHE A 106 -11.20 -4.43 6.25
C PHE A 106 -12.22 -3.45 6.82
N PHE A 107 -13.44 -3.89 6.88
CA PHE A 107 -14.56 -3.07 7.37
C PHE A 107 -15.09 -3.60 8.69
N GLU A 108 -15.76 -2.76 9.44
CA GLU A 108 -16.28 -3.16 10.75
C GLU A 108 -17.28 -4.29 10.70
N SER A 109 -17.94 -4.48 9.57
CA SER A 109 -18.84 -5.62 9.37
C SER A 109 -18.10 -6.95 9.31
N GLY A 110 -16.79 -6.93 9.19
CA GLY A 110 -15.97 -8.14 9.04
C GLY A 110 -15.66 -8.48 7.60
N GLN A 111 -16.17 -7.73 6.64
CA GLN A 111 -15.88 -7.99 5.24
C GLN A 111 -14.59 -7.31 4.81
N MET A 112 -13.97 -7.87 3.79
CA MET A 112 -12.71 -7.36 3.25
C MET A 112 -12.85 -7.22 1.74
N LEU A 113 -12.39 -6.10 1.22
CA LEU A 113 -12.36 -5.85 -0.23
C LEU A 113 -10.94 -5.49 -0.62
N THR A 114 -10.58 -5.85 -1.84
CA THR A 114 -9.27 -5.49 -2.39
C THR A 114 -9.42 -4.24 -3.23
N TRP A 115 -8.61 -3.24 -2.94
CA TRP A 115 -8.65 -1.95 -3.63
C TRP A 115 -7.33 -1.65 -4.32
N GLY A 116 -7.44 -1.07 -5.52
CA GLY A 116 -6.28 -0.53 -6.22
C GLY A 116 -6.40 0.99 -6.29
N ILE A 117 -5.29 1.69 -6.13
CA ILE A 117 -5.25 3.15 -6.22
C ILE A 117 -3.91 3.56 -6.82
N GLY A 118 -3.94 4.48 -7.77
CA GLY A 118 -2.70 4.90 -8.39
C GLY A 118 -2.88 5.94 -9.48
N GLY A 119 -1.85 6.04 -10.31
CA GLY A 119 -1.84 7.04 -11.36
C GLY A 119 -1.75 8.45 -10.80
N TYR A 120 -0.99 8.63 -9.73
CA TYR A 120 -0.89 9.91 -9.04
C TYR A 120 -0.13 10.90 -9.91
N THR A 121 -0.81 11.93 -10.38
CA THR A 121 -0.27 12.94 -11.26
C THR A 121 -0.89 14.29 -10.92
N ASP A 122 -0.04 15.31 -10.78
CA ASP A 122 -0.50 16.68 -10.46
C ASP A 122 -1.36 16.74 -9.20
N GLY A 123 -1.04 15.91 -8.22
CA GLY A 123 -1.74 15.92 -6.94
C GLY A 123 -3.03 15.13 -6.91
N LYS A 124 -3.35 14.40 -7.96
CA LYS A 124 -4.60 13.65 -8.06
C LYS A 124 -4.39 12.25 -8.60
N PHE A 125 -5.28 11.35 -8.26
CA PHE A 125 -5.23 9.96 -8.72
C PHE A 125 -6.09 9.78 -9.96
N THR A 126 -5.59 8.98 -10.90
CA THR A 126 -6.33 8.66 -12.12
C THR A 126 -6.93 7.26 -12.07
N VAL A 127 -6.49 6.43 -11.12
CA VAL A 127 -6.90 5.03 -11.02
C VAL A 127 -7.40 4.73 -9.62
N ALA A 128 -8.58 4.14 -9.55
CA ALA A 128 -9.08 3.55 -8.32
C ALA A 128 -10.10 2.47 -8.71
N PHE A 129 -9.96 1.28 -8.14
CA PHE A 129 -10.87 0.19 -8.46
C PHE A 129 -10.97 -0.75 -7.26
N VAL A 130 -12.04 -1.52 -7.23
CA VAL A 130 -12.27 -2.48 -6.18
C VAL A 130 -12.59 -3.84 -6.79
N THR A 131 -12.06 -4.89 -6.16
CA THR A 131 -12.38 -6.26 -6.53
C THR A 131 -12.71 -7.00 -5.25
N GLY A 132 -13.56 -7.99 -5.33
CA GLY A 132 -13.88 -8.62 -4.10
C GLY A 132 -14.82 -9.67 -4.05
#